data_2ec6e4ff324a29ba8702f91a362ec9a7
#
_entry.id   2ec6e4ff324a29ba8702f91a362ec9a7
#
_cell.length_a   1.000
_cell.length_b   1.000
_cell.length_c   1.000
_cell.angle_alpha   90.00
_cell.angle_beta   90.00
_cell.angle_gamma   90.00
#
_symmetry.space_group_name_H-M   'P 1'
#
loop_
_entity.id
_entity.type
_entity.pdbx_description
1 polymer ?
#
loop_
_entity_poly.entity_id
_entity_poly.type
_entity_poly.pdbx_seq_one_letter_code
_entity_poly.pdbx_strand_id
1 'polypeptide(L)'
;FEPVKNRNCAISPKKNILDFIIRNEIKLNNFFLMNYHSNKNYDVDCYASNSKIKHLVVRERNWENHLSSVNVGCRIVKNLKIEKLVEKIICELNISGILDLDLSLDQNNEPHIIDVSSRLSGSVSAGMIAGFNIFEVILKDLFGIKFNRKLIKKAYTVRLGNIFIDKNLYTLGN
;
A
#
# COMPACT_ATOMS: atom_id res chain seq x y z
N PHE A 1 -1.42 9.02 -25.57
CA PHE A 1 -1.70 8.93 -24.12
C PHE A 1 -2.99 9.71 -23.88
N GLU A 2 -4.10 9.02 -23.64
CA GLU A 2 -5.31 9.69 -23.16
C GLU A 2 -5.17 9.89 -21.65
N PRO A 3 -5.35 11.12 -21.13
CA PRO A 3 -5.45 11.33 -19.70
C PRO A 3 -6.63 10.51 -19.18
N VAL A 4 -6.40 9.71 -18.16
CA VAL A 4 -7.47 8.90 -17.56
C VAL A 4 -8.51 9.86 -16.98
N LYS A 5 -9.62 10.04 -17.69
CA LYS A 5 -10.77 10.82 -17.20
C LYS A 5 -11.14 10.26 -15.81
N ASN A 6 -11.13 11.10 -14.79
CA ASN A 6 -11.45 10.87 -13.38
C ASN A 6 -10.30 10.53 -12.43
N ARG A 7 -9.03 10.76 -12.79
CA ARG A 7 -7.93 10.66 -11.84
C ARG A 7 -7.06 11.91 -11.91
N ASN A 8 -6.71 12.41 -10.74
CA ASN A 8 -5.76 13.53 -10.58
C ASN A 8 -4.30 13.09 -10.86
N CYS A 9 -4.11 12.12 -11.75
CA CYS A 9 -2.81 11.54 -12.07
C CYS A 9 -2.70 11.31 -13.58
N ALA A 10 -1.56 11.70 -14.14
CA ALA A 10 -1.23 11.44 -15.55
C ALA A 10 0.25 11.07 -15.68
N ILE A 11 0.56 10.19 -16.62
CA ILE A 11 1.92 9.76 -16.93
C ILE A 11 2.32 10.36 -18.27
N SER A 12 3.47 11.04 -18.32
CA SER A 12 4.04 11.60 -19.54
C SER A 12 5.52 11.30 -19.64
N PRO A 13 6.06 11.04 -20.85
CA PRO A 13 7.51 10.97 -21.04
C PRO A 13 8.19 12.26 -20.58
N LYS A 14 9.32 12.13 -19.89
CA LYS A 14 10.07 13.27 -19.31
C LYS A 14 10.33 14.40 -20.33
N LYS A 15 10.69 14.02 -21.56
CA LYS A 15 10.97 14.95 -22.66
C LYS A 15 9.77 15.78 -23.16
N ASN A 16 8.55 15.34 -22.85
CA ASN A 16 7.31 15.96 -23.35
C ASN A 16 6.47 16.55 -22.21
N ILE A 17 7.00 16.63 -20.99
CA ILE A 17 6.21 16.99 -19.82
C ILE A 17 5.68 18.43 -19.90
N LEU A 18 6.48 19.36 -20.42
CA LEU A 18 6.06 20.77 -20.59
C LEU A 18 4.94 20.87 -21.61
N ASP A 19 5.06 20.23 -22.77
CA ASP A 19 4.01 20.20 -23.79
C ASP A 19 2.74 19.57 -23.24
N PHE A 20 2.87 18.51 -22.45
CA PHE A 20 1.74 17.85 -21.81
C PHE A 20 1.02 18.79 -20.82
N ILE A 21 1.77 19.52 -19.99
CA ILE A 21 1.24 20.48 -19.02
C ILE A 21 0.48 21.59 -19.76
N ILE A 22 1.09 22.16 -20.81
CA ILE A 22 0.49 23.23 -21.60
C ILE A 22 -0.78 22.76 -22.30
N ARG A 23 -0.72 21.65 -23.04
CA ARG A 23 -1.86 21.12 -23.80
C ARG A 23 -3.07 20.73 -22.95
N ASN A 24 -2.84 20.33 -21.70
CA ASN A 24 -3.90 19.92 -20.78
C ASN A 24 -4.26 21.01 -19.77
N GLU A 25 -3.75 22.24 -19.93
CA GLU A 25 -4.01 23.39 -19.05
C GLU A 25 -3.82 23.07 -17.55
N ILE A 26 -2.78 22.28 -17.23
CA ILE A 26 -2.53 21.83 -15.88
C ILE A 26 -2.05 22.99 -15.01
N LYS A 27 -2.84 23.34 -13.99
CA LYS A 27 -2.45 24.34 -12.99
C LYS A 27 -1.48 23.71 -12.00
N LEU A 28 -0.17 24.00 -12.14
CA LEU A 28 0.90 23.36 -11.36
C LEU A 28 0.78 23.53 -9.85
N ASN A 29 0.08 24.56 -9.37
CA ASN A 29 -0.18 24.74 -7.91
C ASN A 29 -1.04 23.65 -7.30
N ASN A 30 -1.76 22.89 -8.11
CA ASN A 30 -2.65 21.82 -7.65
C ASN A 30 -2.05 20.43 -7.89
N PHE A 31 -0.81 20.35 -8.40
CA PHE A 31 -0.15 19.09 -8.76
C PHE A 31 1.31 19.11 -8.34
N PHE A 32 1.85 17.95 -8.14
CA PHE A 32 3.29 17.75 -8.01
C PHE A 32 3.76 16.73 -9.05
N LEU A 33 5.02 16.86 -9.45
CA LEU A 33 5.67 15.96 -10.39
C LEU A 33 6.51 14.95 -9.61
N MET A 34 6.39 13.70 -9.99
CA MET A 34 7.21 12.63 -9.42
C MET A 34 7.70 11.68 -10.51
N ASN A 35 8.77 10.96 -10.24
CA ASN A 35 9.23 9.91 -11.12
C ASN A 35 8.21 8.78 -11.16
N TYR A 36 7.90 8.33 -12.37
CA TYR A 36 7.09 7.13 -12.57
C TYR A 36 8.00 5.91 -12.70
N HIS A 37 7.76 4.92 -11.88
CA HIS A 37 8.44 3.64 -11.92
C HIS A 37 7.43 2.60 -12.41
N SER A 38 7.70 2.01 -13.59
CA SER A 38 6.82 1.02 -14.24
C SER A 38 7.01 -0.40 -13.76
N ASN A 39 7.88 -0.60 -12.77
CA ASN A 39 8.18 -1.89 -12.21
C ASN A 39 7.10 -2.33 -11.18
N LYS A 40 7.41 -3.24 -10.31
CA LYS A 40 6.49 -3.78 -9.32
C LYS A 40 6.05 -2.73 -8.31
N ASN A 41 4.75 -2.75 -7.98
CA ASN A 41 4.15 -1.92 -6.95
C ASN A 41 3.84 -2.73 -5.70
N TYR A 42 3.97 -2.08 -4.54
CA TYR A 42 3.79 -2.69 -3.25
C TYR A 42 2.93 -1.79 -2.36
N ASP A 43 2.13 -2.44 -1.51
CA ASP A 43 1.49 -1.83 -0.37
C ASP A 43 2.15 -2.35 0.90
N VAL A 44 2.24 -1.51 1.92
CA VAL A 44 2.75 -1.92 3.23
C VAL A 44 1.78 -1.50 4.31
N ASP A 45 1.22 -2.49 5.02
CA ASP A 45 0.50 -2.26 6.26
C ASP A 45 1.49 -2.32 7.42
N CYS A 46 1.64 -1.22 8.15
CA CYS A 46 2.55 -1.13 9.28
C CYS A 46 1.82 -0.60 10.53
N TYR A 47 2.16 -1.16 11.68
CA TYR A 47 1.89 -0.58 12.98
C TYR A 47 3.19 -0.47 13.77
N ALA A 48 3.47 0.73 14.26
CA ALA A 48 4.62 1.03 15.08
C ALA A 48 4.21 1.62 16.43
N SER A 49 4.97 1.35 17.46
CA SER A 49 4.79 1.91 18.79
C SER A 49 6.15 2.20 19.40
N ASN A 50 6.33 3.41 19.93
CA ASN A 50 7.60 3.90 20.45
C ASN A 50 8.75 3.74 19.42
N SER A 51 8.52 4.17 18.18
CA SER A 51 9.47 4.07 17.05
C SER A 51 9.95 2.65 16.74
N LYS A 52 9.18 1.63 17.14
CA LYS A 52 9.49 0.22 16.87
C LYS A 52 8.35 -0.42 16.10
N ILE A 53 8.68 -1.09 15.00
CA ILE A 53 7.70 -1.83 14.22
C ILE A 53 7.17 -3.01 15.04
N LYS A 54 5.87 -3.04 15.28
CA LYS A 54 5.13 -4.11 15.93
C LYS A 54 4.47 -5.05 14.94
N HIS A 55 4.05 -4.50 13.80
CA HIS A 55 3.44 -5.23 12.69
C HIS A 55 3.94 -4.65 11.36
N LEU A 56 4.25 -5.51 10.40
CA LEU A 56 4.62 -5.12 9.05
C LEU A 56 4.25 -6.24 8.08
N VAL A 57 3.46 -5.90 7.08
CA VAL A 57 3.10 -6.80 5.97
C VAL A 57 3.37 -6.08 4.66
N VAL A 58 4.22 -6.67 3.84
CA VAL A 58 4.52 -6.19 2.49
C VAL A 58 3.70 -7.00 1.49
N ARG A 59 2.90 -6.31 0.69
CA ARG A 59 2.04 -6.89 -0.34
C ARG A 59 2.48 -6.41 -1.72
N GLU A 60 2.92 -7.34 -2.58
CA GLU A 60 3.13 -7.08 -4.00
C GLU A 60 1.76 -7.03 -4.68
N ARG A 61 1.45 -5.91 -5.33
CA ARG A 61 0.20 -5.73 -6.07
C ARG A 61 0.21 -6.56 -7.34
N ASN A 62 -0.86 -7.31 -7.55
CA ASN A 62 -1.09 -8.00 -8.82
C ASN A 62 -2.16 -7.23 -9.59
N TRP A 63 -1.70 -6.35 -10.47
CA TRP A 63 -2.55 -5.47 -11.25
C TRP A 63 -2.81 -6.09 -12.63
N GLU A 64 -4.04 -6.43 -12.90
CA GLU A 64 -4.48 -6.78 -14.25
C GLU A 64 -4.59 -5.53 -15.13
N ASN A 65 -4.84 -4.37 -14.52
CA ASN A 65 -4.88 -3.07 -15.19
C ASN A 65 -4.12 -2.03 -14.36
N HIS A 66 -3.01 -1.52 -14.89
CA HIS A 66 -2.15 -0.52 -14.24
C HIS A 66 -2.88 0.78 -13.87
N LEU A 67 -4.00 1.06 -14.50
CA LEU A 67 -4.81 2.26 -14.27
C LEU A 67 -5.90 2.02 -13.21
N SER A 68 -6.07 0.79 -12.73
CA SER A 68 -7.05 0.49 -11.70
C SER A 68 -6.50 0.75 -10.31
N SER A 69 -7.23 1.50 -9.48
CA SER A 69 -6.96 1.66 -8.06
C SER A 69 -7.43 0.44 -7.26
N VAL A 70 -8.23 -0.43 -7.87
CA VAL A 70 -8.78 -1.62 -7.21
C VAL A 70 -7.79 -2.76 -7.34
N ASN A 71 -7.34 -3.26 -6.21
CA ASN A 71 -6.47 -4.41 -6.12
C ASN A 71 -7.32 -5.69 -6.22
N VAL A 72 -7.20 -6.41 -7.34
CA VAL A 72 -7.90 -7.70 -7.54
C VAL A 72 -7.23 -8.86 -6.80
N GLY A 73 -6.05 -8.62 -6.25
CA GLY A 73 -5.29 -9.58 -5.47
C GLY A 73 -3.88 -9.09 -5.18
N CYS A 74 -3.24 -9.76 -4.25
CA CYS A 74 -1.87 -9.43 -3.88
C CYS A 74 -1.08 -10.69 -3.50
N ARG A 75 0.22 -10.57 -3.50
CA ARG A 75 1.11 -11.57 -2.95
C ARG A 75 1.83 -10.99 -1.74
N ILE A 76 1.59 -11.55 -0.57
CA ILE A 76 2.32 -11.19 0.64
C ILE A 76 3.71 -11.79 0.53
N VAL A 77 4.72 -10.94 0.64
CA VAL A 77 6.12 -11.32 0.41
C VAL A 77 7.03 -10.76 1.49
N LYS A 78 8.17 -11.41 1.67
CA LYS A 78 9.29 -10.83 2.41
C LYS A 78 10.12 -10.00 1.43
N ASN A 79 10.28 -8.70 1.71
CA ASN A 79 11.14 -7.81 0.93
C ASN A 79 12.01 -6.98 1.88
N LEU A 80 13.26 -7.40 2.05
CA LEU A 80 14.18 -6.78 3.01
C LEU A 80 14.51 -5.31 2.69
N LYS A 81 14.50 -4.89 1.43
CA LYS A 81 14.76 -3.49 1.06
C LYS A 81 13.60 -2.60 1.52
N ILE A 82 12.36 -3.04 1.26
CA ILE A 82 11.15 -2.33 1.71
C ILE A 82 11.10 -2.32 3.25
N GLU A 83 11.32 -3.46 3.90
CA GLU A 83 11.29 -3.54 5.36
C GLU A 83 12.29 -2.59 6.01
N LYS A 84 13.53 -2.52 5.49
CA LYS A 84 14.56 -1.58 5.96
C LYS A 84 14.20 -0.12 5.71
N LEU A 85 13.60 0.19 4.56
CA LEU A 85 13.14 1.55 4.27
C LEU A 85 12.07 1.98 5.27
N VAL A 86 11.07 1.13 5.52
CA VAL A 86 10.00 1.42 6.50
C VAL A 86 10.56 1.57 7.91
N GLU A 87 11.48 0.70 8.32
CA GLU A 87 12.15 0.80 9.62
C GLU A 87 12.91 2.12 9.78
N LYS A 88 13.63 2.52 8.74
CA LYS A 88 14.33 3.81 8.72
C LYS A 88 13.36 4.98 8.91
N ILE A 89 12.25 5.00 8.17
CA ILE A 89 11.22 6.04 8.27
C ILE A 89 10.64 6.10 9.69
N ILE A 90 10.26 4.95 10.23
CA ILE A 90 9.69 4.85 11.58
C ILE A 90 10.65 5.41 12.64
N CYS A 91 11.92 5.04 12.55
CA CYS A 91 12.94 5.48 13.50
C CYS A 91 13.28 6.97 13.34
N GLU A 92 13.55 7.44 12.12
CA GLU A 92 13.98 8.82 11.87
C GLU A 92 12.89 9.86 12.13
N LEU A 93 11.63 9.51 11.84
CA LEU A 93 10.50 10.40 12.06
C LEU A 93 9.80 10.17 13.41
N ASN A 94 10.34 9.28 14.25
CA ASN A 94 9.80 8.94 15.57
C ASN A 94 8.28 8.59 15.53
N ILE A 95 7.90 7.74 14.59
CA ILE A 95 6.49 7.44 14.32
C ILE A 95 5.95 6.41 15.31
N SER A 96 4.75 6.68 15.84
CA SER A 96 3.89 5.72 16.54
C SER A 96 2.50 5.78 15.95
N GLY A 97 1.93 4.63 15.58
CA GLY A 97 0.61 4.52 14.98
C GLY A 97 0.57 3.59 13.78
N ILE A 98 -0.51 3.71 13.04
CA ILE A 98 -0.78 2.93 11.82
C ILE A 98 -0.26 3.69 10.62
N LEU A 99 0.36 2.98 9.69
CA LEU A 99 0.79 3.50 8.40
C LEU A 99 0.38 2.54 7.28
N ASP A 100 -0.12 3.13 6.20
CA ASP A 100 -0.31 2.53 4.90
C ASP A 100 0.67 3.22 3.94
N LEU A 101 1.58 2.47 3.32
CA LEU A 101 2.55 3.01 2.38
C LEU A 101 2.36 2.35 1.02
N ASP A 102 2.27 3.18 -0.01
CA ASP A 102 2.34 2.77 -1.39
C ASP A 102 3.76 2.98 -1.92
N LEU A 103 4.34 1.93 -2.49
CA LEU A 103 5.70 1.97 -3.01
C LEU A 103 5.78 1.38 -4.43
N SER A 104 6.77 1.83 -5.18
CA SER A 104 7.19 1.19 -6.43
C SER A 104 8.68 0.87 -6.39
N LEU A 105 9.10 -0.12 -7.16
CA LEU A 105 10.51 -0.38 -7.36
C LEU A 105 10.98 0.29 -8.64
N ASP A 106 12.17 0.85 -8.63
CA ASP A 106 12.85 1.29 -9.84
C ASP A 106 13.50 0.12 -10.60
N GLN A 107 14.22 0.43 -11.68
CA GLN A 107 14.91 -0.55 -12.52
C GLN A 107 16.01 -1.33 -11.76
N ASN A 108 16.55 -0.77 -10.68
CA ASN A 108 17.56 -1.37 -9.81
C ASN A 108 16.94 -2.15 -8.64
N ASN A 109 15.60 -2.28 -8.63
CA ASN A 109 14.83 -2.84 -7.52
C ASN A 109 15.02 -2.07 -6.20
N GLU A 110 15.26 -0.74 -6.27
CA GLU A 110 15.23 0.12 -5.11
C GLU A 110 13.80 0.64 -4.86
N PRO A 111 13.32 0.61 -3.60
CA PRO A 111 11.98 1.04 -3.28
C PRO A 111 11.88 2.57 -3.21
N HIS A 112 10.83 3.10 -3.84
CA HIS A 112 10.46 4.52 -3.82
C HIS A 112 9.05 4.65 -3.26
N ILE A 113 8.87 5.57 -2.32
CA ILE A 113 7.57 5.86 -1.72
C ILE A 113 6.75 6.69 -2.71
N ILE A 114 5.51 6.28 -2.91
CA ILE A 114 4.53 6.99 -3.73
C ILE A 114 3.58 7.77 -2.83
N ASP A 115 3.06 7.12 -1.78
CA ASP A 115 2.12 7.70 -0.83
C ASP A 115 2.32 7.13 0.57
N VAL A 116 2.01 7.94 1.58
CA VAL A 116 2.01 7.54 2.99
C VAL A 116 0.74 8.06 3.64
N SER A 117 -0.01 7.18 4.25
CA SER A 117 -1.25 7.50 4.92
C SER A 117 -1.26 6.98 6.35
N SER A 118 -1.81 7.76 7.30
CA SER A 118 -1.95 7.37 8.71
C SER A 118 -3.26 6.60 8.98
N ARG A 119 -3.60 5.67 8.10
CA ARG A 119 -4.80 4.82 8.17
C ARG A 119 -4.46 3.39 7.76
N LEU A 120 -5.41 2.49 7.94
CA LEU A 120 -5.32 1.15 7.34
C LEU A 120 -5.58 1.20 5.85
N SER A 121 -4.89 0.35 5.10
CA SER A 121 -5.13 0.20 3.67
C SER A 121 -6.52 -0.37 3.38
N GLY A 122 -7.08 -0.06 2.22
CA GLY A 122 -8.33 -0.67 1.76
C GLY A 122 -8.25 -2.20 1.58
N SER A 123 -7.05 -2.75 1.48
CA SER A 123 -6.78 -4.17 1.27
C SER A 123 -6.09 -4.85 2.47
N VAL A 124 -6.13 -4.26 3.67
CA VAL A 124 -5.56 -4.81 4.91
C VAL A 124 -6.08 -6.22 5.23
N SER A 125 -7.32 -6.52 4.81
CA SER A 125 -7.93 -7.84 4.97
C SER A 125 -7.11 -8.97 4.34
N ALA A 126 -6.36 -8.70 3.28
CA ALA A 126 -5.47 -9.70 2.67
C ALA A 126 -4.39 -10.18 3.65
N GLY A 127 -3.79 -9.27 4.42
CA GLY A 127 -2.86 -9.62 5.50
C GLY A 127 -3.53 -10.45 6.58
N MET A 128 -4.75 -10.09 6.96
CA MET A 128 -5.51 -10.82 8.00
C MET A 128 -5.85 -12.25 7.56
N ILE A 129 -6.33 -12.44 6.33
CA ILE A 129 -6.62 -13.76 5.75
C ILE A 129 -5.37 -14.64 5.74
N ALA A 130 -4.21 -14.08 5.44
CA ALA A 130 -2.93 -14.80 5.52
C ALA A 130 -2.43 -15.02 6.96
N GLY A 131 -3.19 -14.60 7.95
CA GLY A 131 -2.88 -14.79 9.37
C GLY A 131 -1.99 -13.71 9.97
N PHE A 132 -1.88 -12.55 9.35
CA PHE A 132 -1.17 -11.36 9.85
C PHE A 132 -2.18 -10.30 10.31
N ASN A 133 -2.82 -10.54 11.45
CA ASN A 133 -3.89 -9.69 11.96
C ASN A 133 -3.32 -8.46 12.66
N ILE A 134 -3.37 -7.31 12.00
CA ILE A 134 -2.89 -6.04 12.53
C ILE A 134 -3.71 -5.57 13.75
N PHE A 135 -5.03 -5.79 13.75
CA PHE A 135 -5.89 -5.38 14.86
C PHE A 135 -5.54 -6.13 16.15
N GLU A 136 -5.26 -7.42 16.04
CA GLU A 136 -4.79 -8.22 17.19
C GLU A 136 -3.51 -7.66 17.79
N VAL A 137 -2.56 -7.24 16.93
CA VAL A 137 -1.30 -6.65 17.38
C VAL A 137 -1.52 -5.31 18.06
N ILE A 138 -2.36 -4.44 17.48
CA ILE A 138 -2.72 -3.14 18.05
C ILE A 138 -3.35 -3.32 19.43
N LEU A 139 -4.35 -4.19 19.56
CA LEU A 139 -5.02 -4.44 20.83
C LEU A 139 -4.06 -4.99 21.90
N LYS A 140 -3.23 -5.96 21.53
CA LYS A 140 -2.21 -6.49 22.45
C LYS A 140 -1.25 -5.41 22.95
N ASP A 141 -0.79 -4.54 22.05
CA ASP A 141 0.12 -3.45 22.42
C ASP A 141 -0.57 -2.43 23.34
N LEU A 142 -1.80 -2.03 23.02
CA LEU A 142 -2.58 -1.08 23.84
C LEU A 142 -2.89 -1.61 25.25
N PHE A 143 -3.14 -2.91 25.38
CA PHE A 143 -3.42 -3.53 26.68
C PHE A 143 -2.15 -4.06 27.38
N GLY A 144 -0.97 -3.76 26.86
CA GLY A 144 0.29 -4.21 27.46
C GLY A 144 0.51 -5.73 27.43
N ILE A 145 -0.21 -6.46 26.57
CA ILE A 145 -0.09 -7.91 26.42
C ILE A 145 1.16 -8.23 25.62
N LYS A 146 2.06 -9.03 26.19
CA LYS A 146 3.27 -9.45 25.49
C LYS A 146 2.95 -10.28 24.26
N PHE A 147 3.61 -9.97 23.15
CA PHE A 147 3.51 -10.71 21.89
C PHE A 147 4.82 -10.62 21.12
N ASN A 148 5.03 -11.58 20.21
CA ASN A 148 6.13 -11.54 19.27
C ASN A 148 5.62 -11.14 17.89
N ARG A 149 6.34 -10.23 17.23
CA ARG A 149 6.05 -9.86 15.85
C ARG A 149 6.09 -11.11 14.98
N LYS A 150 4.98 -11.35 14.25
CA LYS A 150 4.90 -12.43 13.28
C LYS A 150 5.66 -12.04 12.01
N LEU A 151 6.63 -12.87 11.64
CA LEU A 151 7.46 -12.64 10.45
C LEU A 151 6.92 -13.42 9.25
N ILE A 152 6.99 -12.81 8.07
CA ILE A 152 6.67 -13.46 6.81
C ILE A 152 7.80 -14.43 6.47
N LYS A 153 7.52 -15.74 6.54
CA LYS A 153 8.50 -16.81 6.25
C LYS A 153 8.40 -17.32 4.83
N LYS A 154 7.22 -17.25 4.21
CA LYS A 154 6.94 -17.67 2.84
C LYS A 154 5.96 -16.71 2.17
N ALA A 155 5.93 -16.69 0.85
CA ALA A 155 4.92 -15.90 0.13
C ALA A 155 3.52 -16.53 0.26
N TYR A 156 2.51 -15.66 0.34
CA TYR A 156 1.10 -16.03 0.34
C TYR A 156 0.42 -15.29 -0.80
N THR A 157 -0.31 -16.00 -1.65
CA THR A 157 -1.15 -15.36 -2.68
C THR A 157 -2.57 -15.25 -2.14
N VAL A 158 -3.09 -14.02 -2.14
CA VAL A 158 -4.46 -13.72 -1.75
C VAL A 158 -5.17 -13.13 -2.96
N ARG A 159 -6.26 -13.75 -3.38
CA ARG A 159 -7.17 -13.20 -4.38
C ARG A 159 -8.32 -12.52 -3.65
N LEU A 160 -8.51 -11.26 -3.92
CA LEU A 160 -9.70 -10.52 -3.50
C LEU A 160 -10.72 -10.74 -4.61
N GLY A 161 -11.54 -11.76 -4.48
CA GLY A 161 -12.67 -11.98 -5.37
C GLY A 161 -13.70 -10.87 -5.22
N ASN A 162 -14.60 -10.72 -6.20
CA ASN A 162 -15.79 -9.91 -6.02
C ASN A 162 -16.56 -10.48 -4.85
N ILE A 163 -16.71 -9.70 -3.78
CA ILE A 163 -17.63 -10.03 -2.71
C ILE A 163 -19.02 -9.78 -3.28
N PHE A 164 -19.66 -10.82 -3.81
CA PHE A 164 -21.09 -10.77 -4.06
C PHE A 164 -21.77 -10.78 -2.70
N ILE A 165 -22.28 -9.62 -2.30
CA ILE A 165 -23.20 -9.54 -1.19
C ILE A 165 -24.51 -10.13 -1.73
N ASP A 166 -24.75 -11.40 -1.42
CA ASP A 166 -26.07 -11.98 -1.66
C ASP A 166 -27.07 -11.27 -0.76
N LYS A 167 -27.95 -10.49 -1.35
CA LYS A 167 -29.00 -9.75 -0.61
C LYS A 167 -29.87 -10.68 0.24
N ASN A 168 -29.92 -11.97 -0.09
CA ASN A 168 -30.67 -12.96 0.65
C ASN A 168 -30.01 -13.40 1.96
N LEU A 169 -28.71 -13.12 2.16
CA LEU A 169 -28.03 -13.39 3.43
C LEU A 169 -28.37 -12.37 4.54
N TYR A 170 -28.93 -11.21 4.20
CA TYR A 170 -29.36 -10.21 5.17
C TYR A 170 -30.75 -10.45 5.75
N THR A 171 -31.50 -11.44 5.27
CA THR A 171 -32.84 -11.79 5.80
C THR A 171 -32.82 -12.86 6.88
N LEU A 172 -31.67 -13.33 7.33
CA LEU A 172 -31.52 -14.36 8.37
C LEU A 172 -31.35 -13.77 9.78
N GLY A 173 -31.73 -12.53 10.00
CA GLY A 173 -31.60 -11.83 11.29
C GLY A 173 -32.84 -11.04 11.69
N ASN A 174 -34.03 -11.67 11.67
CA ASN A 174 -35.21 -11.20 12.38
C ASN A 174 -35.71 -12.26 13.34
#